data_dd57bf49c38afb74631bf697a3fcdc53
#
_entry.id   dd57bf49c38afb74631bf697a3fcdc53
#
_cell.length_a   1.000
_cell.length_b   1.000
_cell.length_c   1.000
_cell.angle_alpha   90.00
_cell.angle_beta   90.00
_cell.angle_gamma   90.00
#
_symmetry.space_group_name_H-M   'P 1'
#
loop_
_entity.id
_entity.type
_entity.pdbx_description
1 polymer ?
#
loop_
_entity_poly.entity_id
_entity_poly.type
_entity_poly.pdbx_seq_one_letter_code
_entity_poly.pdbx_strand_id
1 'polypeptide(L)'
;MSTEIPPVTYRLTRDDLVAYAAASGDHNPIHQDPEVAVAVGLPGVIAHGMLTLALAARYVDEHLGERGRIVTVGAKFAKPVVVPVEGVDVVVSGTRKDDTTIVLAVTSEGVDVLRGCKVTLRGDTA
;
A
#
# COMPACT_ATOMS: atom_id res chain seq x y z
N MET A 1 -21.47 14.40 -2.01
CA MET A 1 -21.50 13.38 -3.06
C MET A 1 -20.19 12.65 -3.13
N SER A 2 -20.25 11.34 -3.28
CA SER A 2 -19.05 10.52 -3.44
C SER A 2 -18.58 10.54 -4.90
N THR A 3 -17.28 10.56 -5.09
CA THR A 3 -16.68 10.50 -6.43
C THR A 3 -15.69 9.34 -6.47
N GLU A 4 -15.87 8.45 -7.42
CA GLU A 4 -14.94 7.34 -7.62
C GLU A 4 -13.67 7.84 -8.29
N ILE A 5 -12.54 7.36 -7.78
CA ILE A 5 -11.21 7.65 -8.31
C ILE A 5 -10.76 6.42 -9.12
N PRO A 6 -10.32 6.59 -10.37
CA PRO A 6 -9.88 5.45 -11.17
C PRO A 6 -8.79 4.63 -10.48
N PRO A 7 -8.82 3.30 -10.62
CA PRO A 7 -7.80 2.46 -10.02
C PRO A 7 -6.44 2.65 -10.67
N VAL A 8 -5.39 2.46 -9.89
CA VAL A 8 -4.01 2.45 -10.38
C VAL A 8 -3.36 1.15 -9.94
N THR A 9 -2.61 0.54 -10.84
CA THR A 9 -1.86 -0.68 -10.55
C THR A 9 -0.40 -0.33 -10.30
N TYR A 10 0.12 -0.77 -9.16
CA TYR A 10 1.52 -0.61 -8.79
C TYR A 10 2.20 -1.97 -8.83
N ARG A 11 3.32 -2.05 -9.51
CA ARG A 11 4.12 -3.28 -9.58
C ARG A 11 5.12 -3.32 -8.43
N LEU A 12 5.09 -4.40 -7.64
CA LEU A 12 6.09 -4.64 -6.61
C LEU A 12 6.99 -5.79 -7.02
N THR A 13 8.30 -5.60 -6.85
CA THR A 13 9.32 -6.61 -7.08
C THR A 13 10.10 -6.86 -5.81
N ARG A 14 10.86 -7.96 -5.77
CA ARG A 14 11.74 -8.24 -4.62
C ARG A 14 12.83 -7.17 -4.47
N ASP A 15 13.27 -6.56 -5.58
CA ASP A 15 14.21 -5.44 -5.51
C ASP A 15 13.61 -4.23 -4.81
N ASP A 16 12.31 -3.99 -4.98
CA ASP A 16 11.60 -2.93 -4.24
C ASP A 16 11.63 -3.19 -2.73
N LEU A 17 11.52 -4.45 -2.32
CA LEU A 17 11.57 -4.80 -0.89
C LEU A 17 12.96 -4.57 -0.31
N VAL A 18 13.99 -4.89 -1.07
CA VAL A 18 15.38 -4.63 -0.65
C VAL A 18 15.61 -3.12 -0.49
N ALA A 19 15.15 -2.34 -1.47
CA ALA A 19 15.28 -0.88 -1.43
C ALA A 19 14.51 -0.29 -0.24
N TYR A 20 13.30 -0.79 0.02
CA TYR A 20 12.49 -0.31 1.13
C TYR A 20 13.14 -0.68 2.48
N ALA A 21 13.69 -1.89 2.61
CA ALA A 21 14.39 -2.31 3.82
C ALA A 21 15.57 -1.36 4.12
N ALA A 22 16.33 -1.00 3.10
CA ALA A 22 17.43 -0.08 3.24
C ALA A 22 16.98 1.32 3.66
N ALA A 23 15.89 1.81 3.08
CA ALA A 23 15.35 3.15 3.36
C ALA A 23 14.67 3.24 4.72
N SER A 24 13.94 2.21 5.12
CA SER A 24 13.14 2.20 6.36
C SER A 24 13.91 1.70 7.59
N GLY A 25 14.99 0.95 7.38
CA GLY A 25 15.70 0.25 8.46
C GLY A 25 15.02 -1.05 8.89
N ASP A 26 13.95 -1.47 8.22
CA ASP A 26 13.26 -2.72 8.53
C ASP A 26 13.86 -3.86 7.72
N HIS A 27 14.81 -4.56 8.34
CA HIS A 27 15.55 -5.67 7.72
C HIS A 27 15.03 -7.05 8.14
N ASN A 28 13.77 -7.15 8.54
CA ASN A 28 13.19 -8.45 8.90
C ASN A 28 13.33 -9.40 7.71
N PRO A 29 13.96 -10.58 7.90
CA PRO A 29 14.26 -11.50 6.79
C PRO A 29 13.03 -12.03 6.04
N ILE A 30 11.84 -11.97 6.62
CA ILE A 30 10.62 -12.41 5.92
C ILE A 30 10.32 -11.60 4.65
N HIS A 31 10.94 -10.43 4.50
CA HIS A 31 10.78 -9.58 3.33
C HIS A 31 11.87 -9.80 2.28
N GLN A 32 12.88 -10.62 2.57
CA GLN A 32 14.04 -10.76 1.69
C GLN A 32 14.48 -12.21 1.48
N ASP A 33 14.24 -13.10 2.46
CA ASP A 33 14.74 -14.48 2.43
C ASP A 33 13.56 -15.46 2.32
N PRO A 34 13.39 -16.14 1.16
CA PRO A 34 12.28 -17.08 0.98
C PRO A 34 12.32 -18.25 1.95
N GLU A 35 13.50 -18.74 2.32
CA GLU A 35 13.63 -19.86 3.25
C GLU A 35 13.14 -19.48 4.65
N VAL A 36 13.49 -18.28 5.11
CA VAL A 36 13.04 -17.78 6.41
C VAL A 36 11.54 -17.55 6.40
N ALA A 37 11.01 -16.96 5.33
CA ALA A 37 9.58 -16.71 5.21
C ALA A 37 8.79 -18.01 5.30
N VAL A 38 9.19 -19.04 4.56
CA VAL A 38 8.52 -20.35 4.59
C VAL A 38 8.67 -21.03 5.96
N ALA A 39 9.83 -20.90 6.59
CA ALA A 39 10.08 -21.49 7.91
C ALA A 39 9.15 -20.94 9.00
N VAL A 40 8.70 -19.69 8.89
CA VAL A 40 7.75 -19.10 9.83
C VAL A 40 6.29 -19.24 9.40
N GLY A 41 6.01 -20.02 8.36
CA GLY A 41 4.64 -20.33 7.93
C GLY A 41 4.07 -19.43 6.83
N LEU A 42 4.90 -18.62 6.19
CA LEU A 42 4.45 -17.77 5.09
C LEU A 42 4.61 -18.51 3.75
N PRO A 43 3.78 -18.18 2.74
CA PRO A 43 3.89 -18.82 1.42
C PRO A 43 5.16 -18.40 0.65
N GLY A 44 5.81 -17.33 1.06
CA GLY A 44 7.02 -16.80 0.42
C GLY A 44 7.39 -15.47 0.99
N VAL A 45 8.28 -14.75 0.31
CA VAL A 45 8.66 -13.38 0.69
C VAL A 45 7.43 -12.47 0.60
N ILE A 46 7.22 -11.66 1.63
CA ILE A 46 6.10 -10.72 1.68
C ILE A 46 6.60 -9.27 1.72
N ALA A 47 5.76 -8.38 1.20
CA ALA A 47 6.03 -6.94 1.26
C ALA A 47 5.89 -6.42 2.69
N HIS A 48 6.68 -5.41 3.03
CA HIS A 48 6.50 -4.67 4.28
C HIS A 48 5.09 -4.07 4.30
N GLY A 49 4.36 -4.23 5.42
CA GLY A 49 3.03 -3.65 5.55
C GLY A 49 3.02 -2.15 5.31
N MET A 50 4.00 -1.44 5.87
CA MET A 50 4.12 0.01 5.68
C MET A 50 4.41 0.40 4.23
N LEU A 51 5.08 -0.44 3.46
CA LEU A 51 5.27 -0.20 2.02
C LEU A 51 3.92 -0.25 1.29
N THR A 52 3.09 -1.26 1.60
CA THR A 52 1.75 -1.36 1.02
C THR A 52 0.89 -0.15 1.38
N LEU A 53 0.96 0.30 2.63
CA LEU A 53 0.25 1.50 3.06
C LEU A 53 0.78 2.76 2.35
N ALA A 54 2.08 2.83 2.10
CA ALA A 54 2.68 3.94 1.37
C ALA A 54 2.18 4.02 -0.08
N LEU A 55 1.86 2.90 -0.72
CA LEU A 55 1.26 2.90 -2.05
C LEU A 55 -0.12 3.57 -2.03
N ALA A 56 -0.90 3.35 -0.97
CA ALA A 56 -2.18 4.02 -0.80
C ALA A 56 -2.01 5.54 -0.69
N ALA A 57 -1.04 5.99 0.09
CA ALA A 57 -0.72 7.42 0.22
C ALA A 57 -0.25 8.02 -1.11
N ARG A 58 0.62 7.31 -1.82
CA ARG A 58 1.09 7.72 -3.15
C ARG A 58 -0.06 7.89 -4.13
N TYR A 59 -1.00 6.96 -4.13
CA TYR A 59 -2.18 7.01 -4.99
C TYR A 59 -2.97 8.30 -4.74
N VAL A 60 -3.15 8.68 -3.48
CA VAL A 60 -3.86 9.92 -3.12
C VAL A 60 -3.09 11.15 -3.60
N ASP A 61 -1.77 11.20 -3.35
CA ASP A 61 -0.94 12.31 -3.81
C ASP A 61 -1.02 12.46 -5.33
N GLU A 62 -0.96 11.36 -6.06
CA GLU A 62 -1.03 11.37 -7.53
C GLU A 62 -2.40 11.85 -8.01
N HIS A 63 -3.48 11.41 -7.34
CA HIS A 63 -4.83 11.87 -7.68
C HIS A 63 -5.00 13.38 -7.45
N LEU A 64 -4.49 13.89 -6.34
CA LEU A 64 -4.59 15.31 -6.01
C LEU A 64 -3.65 16.19 -6.87
N GLY A 65 -2.59 15.58 -7.44
CA GLY A 65 -1.58 16.30 -8.18
C GLY A 65 -0.67 17.15 -7.30
N GLU A 66 -0.66 16.93 -5.99
CA GLU A 66 0.18 17.64 -5.04
C GLU A 66 0.46 16.81 -3.81
N ARG A 67 1.55 17.14 -3.12
CA ARG A 67 1.94 16.50 -1.87
C ARG A 67 1.60 17.39 -0.68
N GLY A 68 1.61 16.79 0.50
CA GLY A 68 1.48 17.53 1.75
C GLY A 68 0.06 17.81 2.18
N ARG A 69 -0.93 17.24 1.53
CA ARG A 69 -2.32 17.38 1.96
C ARG A 69 -2.80 16.28 2.90
N ILE A 70 -2.12 15.13 2.92
CA ILE A 70 -2.52 14.02 3.79
C ILE A 70 -2.21 14.36 5.24
N VAL A 71 -3.23 14.31 6.09
CA VAL A 71 -3.10 14.49 7.54
C VAL A 71 -2.96 13.14 8.22
N THR A 72 -3.81 12.19 7.86
CA THR A 72 -3.75 10.82 8.40
C THR A 72 -3.94 9.82 7.29
N VAL A 73 -3.30 8.67 7.44
CA VAL A 73 -3.56 7.49 6.65
C VAL A 73 -3.57 6.31 7.60
N GLY A 74 -4.58 5.48 7.50
CA GLY A 74 -4.72 4.32 8.38
C GLY A 74 -5.42 3.17 7.70
N ALA A 75 -5.12 1.97 8.15
CA ALA A 75 -5.73 0.75 7.66
C ALA A 75 -5.43 -0.39 8.62
N LYS A 76 -6.14 -1.51 8.46
CA LYS A 76 -5.79 -2.77 9.09
C LYS A 76 -5.08 -3.64 8.06
N PHE A 77 -3.98 -4.25 8.45
CA PHE A 77 -3.29 -5.22 7.60
C PHE A 77 -4.09 -6.52 7.62
N ALA A 78 -4.69 -6.86 6.50
CA ALA A 78 -5.61 -7.99 6.41
C ALA A 78 -4.94 -9.27 5.91
N LYS A 79 -4.17 -9.16 4.83
CA LYS A 79 -3.45 -10.27 4.22
C LYS A 79 -2.07 -9.81 3.78
N PRO A 80 -1.05 -10.68 3.84
CA PRO A 80 0.26 -10.32 3.33
C PRO A 80 0.24 -10.22 1.81
N VAL A 81 1.06 -9.33 1.27
CA VAL A 81 1.32 -9.26 -0.17
C VAL A 81 2.51 -10.15 -0.46
N VAL A 82 2.27 -11.30 -1.06
CA VAL A 82 3.35 -12.22 -1.44
C VAL A 82 4.00 -11.71 -2.71
N VAL A 83 5.34 -11.60 -2.69
CA VAL A 83 6.09 -11.07 -3.84
C VAL A 83 6.94 -12.19 -4.44
N PRO A 84 6.46 -12.85 -5.51
CA PRO A 84 7.25 -13.88 -6.19
C PRO A 84 8.42 -13.26 -6.97
N VAL A 85 9.29 -14.11 -7.51
CA VAL A 85 10.46 -13.65 -8.26
C VAL A 85 10.08 -12.74 -9.42
N GLU A 86 8.98 -13.05 -10.11
CA GLU A 86 8.48 -12.25 -11.24
C GLU A 86 7.77 -10.96 -10.83
N GLY A 87 7.58 -10.73 -9.54
CA GLY A 87 6.85 -9.57 -9.03
C GLY A 87 5.35 -9.79 -8.92
N VAL A 88 4.65 -8.81 -8.38
CA VAL A 88 3.20 -8.87 -8.16
C VAL A 88 2.59 -7.48 -8.36
N ASP A 89 1.33 -7.44 -8.75
CA ASP A 89 0.59 -6.18 -8.87
C ASP A 89 -0.22 -5.92 -7.60
N VAL A 90 -0.19 -4.65 -7.18
CA VAL A 90 -1.07 -4.14 -6.13
C VAL A 90 -1.95 -3.08 -6.75
N VAL A 91 -3.26 -3.25 -6.63
CA VAL A 91 -4.24 -2.33 -7.22
C VAL A 91 -4.82 -1.47 -6.11
N VAL A 92 -4.75 -0.16 -6.29
CA VAL A 92 -5.34 0.82 -5.38
C VAL A 92 -6.47 1.53 -6.10
N SER A 93 -7.64 1.55 -5.49
CA SER A 93 -8.77 2.33 -5.97
C SER A 93 -9.35 3.11 -4.80
N GLY A 94 -10.13 4.14 -5.08
CA GLY A 94 -10.65 4.97 -4.03
C GLY A 94 -11.98 5.61 -4.35
N THR A 95 -12.61 6.12 -3.29
CA THR A 95 -13.82 6.92 -3.37
C THR A 95 -13.62 8.15 -2.51
N ARG A 96 -13.74 9.32 -3.12
CA ARG A 96 -13.68 10.58 -2.39
C ARG A 96 -15.07 10.83 -1.80
N LYS A 97 -15.15 10.83 -0.48
CA LYS A 97 -16.41 11.00 0.25
C LYS A 97 -16.80 12.46 0.40
N ASP A 98 -15.80 13.30 0.66
CA ASP A 98 -15.95 14.74 0.81
C ASP A 98 -14.59 15.41 0.60
N ASP A 99 -14.47 16.70 0.91
CA ASP A 99 -13.24 17.47 0.68
C ASP A 99 -12.04 16.97 1.48
N THR A 100 -12.29 16.24 2.57
CA THR A 100 -11.23 15.84 3.50
C THR A 100 -11.10 14.34 3.68
N THR A 101 -11.91 13.52 3.01
CA THR A 101 -11.93 12.06 3.26
C THR A 101 -11.93 11.27 1.97
N ILE A 102 -10.96 10.36 1.83
CA ILE A 102 -10.90 9.37 0.75
C ILE A 102 -10.83 7.99 1.38
N VAL A 103 -11.73 7.11 0.97
CA VAL A 103 -11.73 5.70 1.37
C VAL A 103 -11.11 4.89 0.25
N LEU A 104 -10.19 3.99 0.59
CA LEU A 104 -9.41 3.25 -0.39
C LEU A 104 -9.65 1.75 -0.30
N ALA A 105 -9.55 1.09 -1.44
CA ALA A 105 -9.46 -0.37 -1.53
C ALA A 105 -8.08 -0.72 -2.08
N VAL A 106 -7.38 -1.61 -1.40
CA VAL A 106 -6.04 -2.06 -1.80
C VAL A 106 -6.06 -3.57 -1.90
N THR A 107 -5.86 -4.07 -3.11
CA THR A 107 -5.95 -5.51 -3.40
C THR A 107 -4.68 -6.01 -4.09
N SER A 108 -4.39 -7.28 -3.91
CA SER A 108 -3.36 -8.00 -4.66
C SER A 108 -3.87 -9.40 -4.95
N GLU A 109 -3.74 -9.84 -6.20
CA GLU A 109 -4.25 -11.15 -6.63
C GLU A 109 -5.75 -11.33 -6.32
N GLY A 110 -6.53 -10.24 -6.43
CA GLY A 110 -7.96 -10.28 -6.17
C GLY A 110 -8.36 -10.34 -4.70
N VAL A 111 -7.42 -10.16 -3.79
CA VAL A 111 -7.66 -10.26 -2.34
C VAL A 111 -7.37 -8.92 -1.67
N ASP A 112 -8.26 -8.51 -0.77
CA ASP A 112 -8.04 -7.31 0.05
C ASP A 112 -6.82 -7.52 0.95
N VAL A 113 -5.80 -6.69 0.79
CA VAL A 113 -4.59 -6.75 1.61
C VAL A 113 -4.61 -5.71 2.72
N LEU A 114 -5.36 -4.63 2.53
CA LEU A 114 -5.67 -3.65 3.58
C LEU A 114 -7.18 -3.57 3.75
N ARG A 115 -7.63 -3.36 4.98
CA ARG A 115 -9.05 -3.14 5.30
C ARG A 115 -9.24 -1.82 6.01
N GLY A 116 -10.38 -1.18 5.75
CA GLY A 116 -10.69 0.09 6.37
C GLY A 116 -9.67 1.16 6.05
N CYS A 117 -9.07 1.10 4.86
CA CYS A 117 -8.07 2.07 4.46
C CYS A 117 -8.72 3.41 4.20
N LYS A 118 -8.26 4.42 4.93
CA LYS A 118 -8.84 5.76 4.88
C LYS A 118 -7.76 6.80 4.99
N VAL A 119 -7.90 7.83 4.18
CA VAL A 119 -7.01 8.99 4.19
C VAL A 119 -7.82 10.22 4.54
N THR A 120 -7.34 11.02 5.49
CA THR A 120 -7.90 12.33 5.75
C THR A 120 -6.96 13.41 5.24
N LEU A 121 -7.52 14.46 4.71
CA LEU A 121 -6.80 15.52 4.04
C LEU A 121 -6.95 16.83 4.80
N ARG A 122 -5.93 17.66 4.70
CA ARG A 122 -6.04 19.06 5.05
C ARG A 122 -7.02 19.73 4.09
N GLY A 123 -7.85 20.62 4.57
CA GLY A 123 -8.78 21.36 3.72
C GLY A 123 -8.07 22.22 2.67
N ASP A 124 -8.84 22.61 1.66
CA ASP A 124 -8.35 23.44 0.54
C ASP A 124 -8.08 24.89 0.91
N THR A 125 -8.54 25.32 2.04
CA THR A 125 -8.32 26.68 2.50
C THR A 125 -6.85 26.92 2.76
N ALA A 126 -6.31 27.80 2.00
CA ALA A 126 -4.94 28.24 2.18
C ALA A 126 -4.77 28.94 3.53
#